data_5928a48eca264625af9aeac9bfc59415
#
_entry.id   5928a48eca264625af9aeac9bfc59415
#
_cell.length_a   1.000
_cell.length_b   1.000
_cell.length_c   1.000
_cell.angle_alpha   90.00
_cell.angle_beta   90.00
_cell.angle_gamma   90.00
#
_symmetry.space_group_name_H-M   'P 1'
#
loop_
_entity.id
_entity.type
_entity.pdbx_description
1 polymer ?
#
loop_
_entity_poly.entity_id
_entity_poly.type
_entity_poly.pdbx_seq_one_letter_code
_entity_poly.pdbx_strand_id
1 'polypeptide(L)'
;MKTPLKEVIEFPIEPTMSNKLQAQSALELDSNKKHVLNIGLWTKGKNQGEGLSLARKLPDAQFHFVGNQAVNFKDYWEPLMKNIPDNVTIWGEREDISTFLQAADVFMFNSTWECNPLVIREAIGYGLPILARNLPQYGKMFTSYITDLHPMKMKNQLKTLLRDGCKYIVPTENMLSNFTKKHVDLYTKVLTSDKLNHVPAVDYNIYRDFALGPYVHITGSSKSLFRVEMYDGDELIYNTIMPCNAYAKVNRKYYTKWRTLIYKDDILIMDDVLNLENKRVHIGIDSSALGDSIAWIPYALEFQQKHKCNVVISTYKNFLFEDVYPELEFIKPGWPIGDVYAKYKIGWFSDQTYQPVLPNTIPLQQTASNILGLEHKEIVPRIKSDFGNVTPKNCVTIATNSTAGCKFWTREGWQEVINYLHDKGYKVINTSKEDNPFENCEKIADTSLEYTIDCIRQSDFFIGLSSGLSWLAWALRTEVVMISNFTDADHEFECYRVTDTSICHGCWNNPKFTFDRGDWDWCPEHKGTDRQFECHTKIPASKVIDIIQPLIDYKH
;
A
#
# COMPACT_ATOMS: atom_id res chain seq x y z
N MET A 1 33.21 -4.68 2.70
CA MET A 1 33.97 -4.59 1.44
C MET A 1 33.83 -3.19 0.87
N LYS A 2 34.92 -2.47 0.54
CA LYS A 2 34.81 -1.20 -0.17
C LYS A 2 34.34 -1.50 -1.59
N THR A 3 33.20 -0.95 -2.01
CA THR A 3 32.71 -1.01 -3.38
C THR A 3 33.74 -0.35 -4.29
N PRO A 4 34.37 -1.05 -5.24
CA PRO A 4 35.57 -0.54 -5.90
C PRO A 4 35.34 0.55 -6.95
N LEU A 5 34.12 0.75 -7.41
CA LEU A 5 33.76 1.81 -8.37
C LEU A 5 32.35 2.32 -8.07
N LYS A 6 32.23 3.61 -7.76
CA LYS A 6 30.96 4.30 -7.61
C LYS A 6 31.02 5.54 -8.51
N GLU A 7 30.28 5.51 -9.60
CA GLU A 7 30.14 6.65 -10.50
C GLU A 7 28.66 6.98 -10.66
N VAL A 8 28.32 8.27 -10.56
CA VAL A 8 26.96 8.77 -10.80
C VAL A 8 26.91 9.28 -12.22
N ILE A 9 26.08 8.65 -13.05
CA ILE A 9 25.83 9.08 -14.43
C ILE A 9 24.42 9.67 -14.46
N GLU A 10 24.35 10.97 -14.74
CA GLU A 10 23.06 11.68 -14.83
C GLU A 10 22.37 11.40 -16.17
N PHE A 11 21.05 11.26 -16.15
CA PHE A 11 20.26 11.17 -17.39
C PHE A 11 20.44 12.42 -18.24
N PRO A 12 20.52 12.30 -19.58
CA PRO A 12 20.67 13.44 -20.46
C PRO A 12 19.38 14.27 -20.53
N ILE A 13 19.53 15.52 -20.93
CA ILE A 13 18.43 16.37 -21.39
C ILE A 13 18.49 16.35 -22.91
N GLU A 14 17.40 15.93 -23.55
CA GLU A 14 17.30 15.83 -25.00
C GLU A 14 16.63 17.11 -25.56
N PRO A 15 17.36 17.92 -26.35
CA PRO A 15 16.75 19.07 -27.03
C PRO A 15 15.67 18.58 -28.00
N THR A 16 14.51 19.17 -27.92
CA THR A 16 13.36 18.76 -28.74
C THR A 16 12.83 19.96 -29.53
N MET A 17 12.63 19.76 -30.83
CA MET A 17 12.00 20.78 -31.66
C MET A 17 10.53 20.94 -31.28
N SER A 18 10.07 22.19 -31.14
CA SER A 18 8.71 22.51 -30.75
C SER A 18 7.96 23.22 -31.86
N ASN A 19 6.73 22.79 -32.14
CA ASN A 19 5.76 23.51 -32.96
C ASN A 19 4.55 23.84 -32.08
N LYS A 20 4.67 24.95 -31.36
CA LYS A 20 3.69 25.34 -30.34
C LYS A 20 2.29 25.54 -30.91
N LEU A 21 2.16 26.23 -32.01
CA LEU A 21 0.84 26.54 -32.62
C LEU A 21 0.14 25.25 -33.06
N GLN A 22 0.87 24.32 -33.66
CA GLN A 22 0.32 23.02 -34.04
C GLN A 22 -0.12 22.21 -32.82
N ALA A 23 0.69 22.20 -31.75
CA ALA A 23 0.36 21.52 -30.51
C ALA A 23 -0.86 22.13 -29.80
N GLN A 24 -0.96 23.47 -29.78
CA GLN A 24 -2.13 24.15 -29.24
C GLN A 24 -3.39 23.83 -30.04
N SER A 25 -3.29 23.80 -31.38
CA SER A 25 -4.41 23.40 -32.25
C SER A 25 -4.85 21.95 -32.00
N ALA A 26 -3.90 21.04 -31.84
CA ALA A 26 -4.18 19.61 -31.56
C ALA A 26 -4.88 19.40 -30.23
N LEU A 27 -4.65 20.28 -29.26
CA LEU A 27 -5.28 20.26 -27.93
C LEU A 27 -6.49 21.20 -27.83
N GLU A 28 -6.90 21.83 -28.94
CA GLU A 28 -8.00 22.81 -29.00
C GLU A 28 -7.83 23.98 -28.02
N LEU A 29 -6.59 24.46 -27.82
CA LEU A 29 -6.26 25.55 -26.91
C LEU A 29 -6.32 26.91 -27.63
N ASP A 30 -6.76 27.96 -26.92
CA ASP A 30 -6.78 29.33 -27.40
C ASP A 30 -5.34 29.90 -27.47
N SER A 31 -4.80 30.03 -28.67
CA SER A 31 -3.44 30.53 -28.92
C SER A 31 -3.20 31.98 -28.46
N ASN A 32 -4.27 32.75 -28.17
CA ASN A 32 -4.16 34.09 -27.61
C ASN A 32 -3.98 34.10 -26.08
N LYS A 33 -4.16 32.96 -25.42
CA LYS A 33 -3.97 32.83 -23.97
C LYS A 33 -2.61 32.26 -23.63
N LYS A 34 -2.22 32.47 -22.40
CA LYS A 34 -1.02 31.86 -21.82
C LYS A 34 -1.35 30.56 -21.12
N HIS A 35 -0.59 29.52 -21.40
CA HIS A 35 -0.81 28.15 -20.93
C HIS A 35 0.23 27.72 -19.92
N VAL A 36 -0.21 27.36 -18.71
CA VAL A 36 0.60 26.83 -17.61
C VAL A 36 0.33 25.35 -17.48
N LEU A 37 1.37 24.53 -17.58
CA LEU A 37 1.28 23.08 -17.56
C LEU A 37 1.79 22.52 -16.24
N ASN A 38 1.05 21.59 -15.65
CA ASN A 38 1.48 20.75 -14.52
C ASN A 38 1.27 19.28 -14.88
N ILE A 39 2.31 18.46 -14.71
CA ILE A 39 2.24 17.01 -15.02
C ILE A 39 2.62 16.21 -13.77
N GLY A 40 1.78 15.25 -13.43
CA GLY A 40 2.06 14.29 -12.37
C GLY A 40 0.82 13.66 -11.76
N LEU A 41 1.03 12.49 -11.17
CA LEU A 41 0.01 11.77 -10.39
C LEU A 41 -0.52 12.68 -9.26
N TRP A 42 -1.85 12.72 -9.07
CA TRP A 42 -2.48 13.55 -8.05
C TRP A 42 -2.22 13.02 -6.64
N THR A 43 -1.20 13.59 -5.98
CA THR A 43 -0.80 13.19 -4.62
C THR A 43 -0.43 14.39 -3.77
N LYS A 44 -0.46 14.24 -2.45
CA LYS A 44 0.00 15.26 -1.51
C LYS A 44 1.45 15.70 -1.78
N GLY A 45 2.31 14.76 -2.20
CA GLY A 45 3.71 15.05 -2.53
C GLY A 45 3.87 15.91 -3.79
N LYS A 46 3.02 15.74 -4.80
CA LYS A 46 3.01 16.53 -6.04
C LYS A 46 2.33 17.89 -5.86
N ASN A 47 1.48 18.05 -4.84
CA ASN A 47 0.93 19.32 -4.35
C ASN A 47 0.19 20.17 -5.42
N GLN A 48 -0.64 19.54 -6.25
CA GLN A 48 -1.43 20.23 -7.28
C GLN A 48 -2.40 21.27 -6.68
N GLY A 49 -2.85 21.09 -5.44
CA GLY A 49 -3.70 22.04 -4.74
C GLY A 49 -3.13 23.47 -4.65
N GLU A 50 -1.80 23.60 -4.55
CA GLU A 50 -1.12 24.89 -4.61
C GLU A 50 -1.22 25.52 -6.01
N GLY A 51 -1.13 24.71 -7.08
CA GLY A 51 -1.34 25.15 -8.45
C GLY A 51 -2.76 25.61 -8.71
N LEU A 52 -3.77 24.90 -8.22
CA LEU A 52 -5.18 25.32 -8.27
C LEU A 52 -5.41 26.64 -7.52
N SER A 53 -4.77 26.83 -6.38
CA SER A 53 -4.83 28.09 -5.63
C SER A 53 -4.19 29.24 -6.40
N LEU A 54 -3.13 28.97 -7.17
CA LEU A 54 -2.48 29.96 -8.02
C LEU A 54 -3.33 30.32 -9.24
N ALA A 55 -4.00 29.35 -9.86
CA ALA A 55 -4.91 29.54 -10.98
C ALA A 55 -6.03 30.54 -10.63
N ARG A 56 -6.63 30.45 -9.44
CA ARG A 56 -7.63 31.42 -8.95
C ARG A 56 -7.12 32.86 -8.90
N LYS A 57 -5.82 33.05 -8.70
CA LYS A 57 -5.18 34.37 -8.59
C LYS A 57 -4.72 34.93 -9.96
N LEU A 58 -4.82 34.13 -11.02
CA LEU A 58 -4.36 34.43 -12.37
C LEU A 58 -5.42 34.02 -13.43
N PRO A 59 -6.60 34.64 -13.43
CA PRO A 59 -7.71 34.23 -14.28
C PRO A 59 -7.42 34.40 -15.80
N ASP A 60 -6.47 35.23 -16.16
CA ASP A 60 -6.09 35.48 -17.57
C ASP A 60 -5.21 34.35 -18.17
N ALA A 61 -4.63 33.48 -17.35
CA ALA A 61 -3.85 32.35 -17.81
C ALA A 61 -4.68 31.04 -17.70
N GLN A 62 -4.47 30.14 -18.64
CA GLN A 62 -5.09 28.80 -18.63
C GLN A 62 -4.14 27.79 -17.97
N PHE A 63 -4.66 26.99 -17.05
CA PHE A 63 -3.88 25.97 -16.34
C PHE A 63 -4.32 24.58 -16.76
N HIS A 64 -3.34 23.73 -17.09
CA HIS A 64 -3.54 22.36 -17.54
C HIS A 64 -2.88 21.41 -16.56
N PHE A 65 -3.69 20.53 -15.98
CA PHE A 65 -3.19 19.47 -15.09
C PHE A 65 -3.35 18.14 -15.80
N VAL A 66 -2.22 17.46 -16.04
CA VAL A 66 -2.15 16.16 -16.70
C VAL A 66 -1.64 15.14 -15.71
N GLY A 67 -2.35 14.06 -15.53
CA GLY A 67 -1.96 12.96 -14.64
C GLY A 67 -3.13 12.23 -14.01
N ASN A 68 -2.87 11.01 -13.60
CA ASN A 68 -3.86 10.08 -13.06
C ASN A 68 -4.35 10.54 -11.67
N GLN A 69 -5.65 10.37 -11.44
CA GLN A 69 -6.33 10.53 -10.15
C GLN A 69 -6.59 9.15 -9.54
N ALA A 70 -5.50 8.46 -9.16
CA ALA A 70 -5.58 7.11 -8.66
C ALA A 70 -6.38 7.02 -7.35
N VAL A 71 -7.14 5.93 -7.21
CA VAL A 71 -8.09 5.72 -6.10
C VAL A 71 -7.41 5.74 -4.72
N ASN A 72 -6.19 5.22 -4.62
CA ASN A 72 -5.41 5.21 -3.38
C ASN A 72 -4.95 6.60 -2.88
N PHE A 73 -5.15 7.65 -3.68
CA PHE A 73 -4.90 9.06 -3.30
C PHE A 73 -6.17 9.91 -3.30
N LYS A 74 -7.34 9.29 -3.29
CA LYS A 74 -8.64 9.93 -3.38
C LYS A 74 -8.85 10.99 -2.29
N ASP A 75 -8.41 10.73 -1.06
CA ASP A 75 -8.50 11.66 0.06
C ASP A 75 -7.76 12.99 -0.19
N TYR A 76 -6.75 12.99 -1.06
CA TYR A 76 -6.07 14.21 -1.46
C TYR A 76 -6.78 14.93 -2.61
N TRP A 77 -7.09 14.24 -3.70
CA TRP A 77 -7.53 14.91 -4.92
C TRP A 77 -9.05 15.17 -4.97
N GLU A 78 -9.88 14.32 -4.37
CA GLU A 78 -11.35 14.47 -4.45
C GLU A 78 -11.86 15.78 -3.83
N PRO A 79 -11.39 16.24 -2.66
CA PRO A 79 -11.77 17.56 -2.14
C PRO A 79 -11.38 18.72 -3.05
N LEU A 80 -10.27 18.59 -3.78
CA LEU A 80 -9.79 19.61 -4.71
C LEU A 80 -10.69 19.74 -5.94
N MET A 81 -11.34 18.64 -6.37
CA MET A 81 -12.23 18.61 -7.54
C MET A 81 -13.57 19.32 -7.30
N LYS A 82 -13.98 19.53 -6.04
CA LYS A 82 -15.25 20.19 -5.71
C LYS A 82 -15.31 21.67 -6.11
N ASN A 83 -14.16 22.31 -6.32
CA ASN A 83 -14.09 23.74 -6.61
C ASN A 83 -12.90 24.02 -7.54
N ILE A 84 -13.00 23.57 -8.79
CA ILE A 84 -12.03 23.81 -9.85
C ILE A 84 -12.27 25.22 -10.43
N PRO A 85 -11.23 26.09 -10.56
CA PRO A 85 -11.35 27.38 -11.22
C PRO A 85 -11.70 27.24 -12.70
N ASP A 86 -12.45 28.19 -13.25
CA ASP A 86 -12.90 28.19 -14.66
C ASP A 86 -11.74 28.20 -15.68
N ASN A 87 -10.58 28.69 -15.28
CA ASN A 87 -9.36 28.74 -16.08
C ASN A 87 -8.46 27.49 -15.87
N VAL A 88 -9.01 26.38 -15.39
CA VAL A 88 -8.28 25.12 -15.17
C VAL A 88 -8.93 23.99 -15.96
N THR A 89 -8.11 23.21 -16.65
CA THR A 89 -8.52 21.96 -17.31
C THR A 89 -7.79 20.79 -16.67
N ILE A 90 -8.54 19.77 -16.23
CA ILE A 90 -8.03 18.50 -15.73
C ILE A 90 -8.12 17.47 -16.86
N TRP A 91 -6.97 17.01 -17.36
CA TRP A 91 -6.89 16.15 -18.55
C TRP A 91 -6.88 14.64 -18.22
N GLY A 92 -6.72 14.28 -16.94
CA GLY A 92 -6.50 12.89 -16.55
C GLY A 92 -5.15 12.36 -17.02
N GLU A 93 -5.06 11.04 -17.17
CA GLU A 93 -3.87 10.37 -17.68
C GLU A 93 -3.79 10.47 -19.22
N ARG A 94 -2.61 10.84 -19.73
CA ARG A 94 -2.38 11.06 -21.16
C ARG A 94 -1.07 10.41 -21.59
N GLU A 95 -1.01 9.90 -22.82
CA GLU A 95 0.20 9.33 -23.43
C GLU A 95 0.93 10.38 -24.29
N ASP A 96 0.23 11.39 -24.80
CA ASP A 96 0.74 12.44 -25.67
C ASP A 96 1.36 13.62 -24.92
N ILE A 97 2.13 13.35 -23.86
CA ILE A 97 2.76 14.34 -22.98
C ILE A 97 3.60 15.37 -23.77
N SER A 98 4.25 14.92 -24.85
CA SER A 98 5.03 15.79 -25.74
C SER A 98 4.20 16.92 -26.33
N THR A 99 2.94 16.68 -26.69
CA THR A 99 2.01 17.70 -27.22
C THR A 99 1.72 18.78 -26.17
N PHE A 100 1.51 18.39 -24.92
CA PHE A 100 1.30 19.35 -23.81
C PHE A 100 2.54 20.20 -23.54
N LEU A 101 3.73 19.59 -23.54
CA LEU A 101 4.99 20.31 -23.35
C LEU A 101 5.24 21.31 -24.48
N GLN A 102 4.91 20.96 -25.73
CA GLN A 102 5.02 21.87 -26.86
C GLN A 102 4.01 23.03 -26.78
N ALA A 103 2.79 22.78 -26.32
CA ALA A 103 1.71 23.76 -26.27
C ALA A 103 1.87 24.81 -25.16
N ALA A 104 2.59 24.48 -24.08
CA ALA A 104 2.72 25.30 -22.89
C ALA A 104 3.59 26.54 -23.05
N ASP A 105 3.36 27.57 -22.21
CA ASP A 105 4.22 28.73 -22.01
C ASP A 105 5.15 28.59 -20.80
N VAL A 106 4.67 27.90 -19.75
CA VAL A 106 5.42 27.67 -18.52
C VAL A 106 5.10 26.27 -18.00
N PHE A 107 6.12 25.57 -17.57
CA PHE A 107 5.98 24.34 -16.80
C PHE A 107 6.04 24.63 -15.31
N MET A 108 4.98 24.30 -14.58
CA MET A 108 4.88 24.49 -13.14
C MET A 108 4.92 23.15 -12.42
N PHE A 109 5.85 22.99 -11.49
CA PHE A 109 6.06 21.73 -10.77
C PHE A 109 6.10 21.93 -9.27
N ASN A 110 4.95 21.71 -8.63
CA ASN A 110 4.72 22.05 -7.23
C ASN A 110 5.22 21.00 -6.23
N SER A 111 5.85 19.92 -6.70
CA SER A 111 6.29 18.81 -5.84
C SER A 111 7.09 19.28 -4.63
N THR A 112 6.80 18.67 -3.49
CA THR A 112 7.50 18.91 -2.22
C THR A 112 8.55 17.86 -1.94
N TRP A 113 8.54 16.76 -2.67
CA TRP A 113 9.52 15.68 -2.58
C TRP A 113 9.67 14.97 -3.94
N GLU A 114 10.90 14.81 -4.41
CA GLU A 114 11.28 14.14 -5.66
C GLU A 114 12.68 13.55 -5.55
N CYS A 115 12.95 12.49 -6.31
CA CYS A 115 14.31 11.97 -6.48
C CYS A 115 14.98 12.55 -7.72
N ASN A 116 14.44 12.22 -8.91
CA ASN A 116 14.97 12.62 -10.21
C ASN A 116 13.81 12.72 -11.22
N PRO A 117 13.03 13.80 -11.21
CA PRO A 117 11.83 13.92 -12.03
C PRO A 117 12.18 14.07 -13.51
N LEU A 118 11.86 13.05 -14.31
CA LEU A 118 12.11 13.03 -15.76
C LEU A 118 11.39 14.17 -16.46
N VAL A 119 10.17 14.49 -16.02
CA VAL A 119 9.34 15.55 -16.62
C VAL A 119 9.99 16.94 -16.55
N ILE A 120 10.84 17.24 -15.55
CA ILE A 120 11.63 18.48 -15.54
C ILE A 120 12.66 18.45 -16.66
N ARG A 121 13.31 17.30 -16.93
CA ARG A 121 14.27 17.16 -18.03
C ARG A 121 13.60 17.32 -19.38
N GLU A 122 12.43 16.73 -19.55
CA GLU A 122 11.59 16.90 -20.74
C GLU A 122 11.22 18.37 -20.93
N ALA A 123 10.73 19.05 -19.90
CA ALA A 123 10.39 20.50 -19.98
C ALA A 123 11.62 21.36 -20.34
N ILE A 124 12.82 21.05 -19.83
CA ILE A 124 14.08 21.71 -20.22
C ILE A 124 14.37 21.45 -21.70
N GLY A 125 14.19 20.23 -22.19
CA GLY A 125 14.42 19.85 -23.59
C GLY A 125 13.53 20.64 -24.57
N TYR A 126 12.28 20.96 -24.16
CA TYR A 126 11.37 21.81 -24.91
C TYR A 126 11.60 23.32 -24.70
N GLY A 127 12.59 23.72 -23.90
CA GLY A 127 12.91 25.12 -23.62
C GLY A 127 11.84 25.86 -22.82
N LEU A 128 11.04 25.15 -22.02
CA LEU A 128 9.98 25.77 -21.22
C LEU A 128 10.55 26.49 -19.99
N PRO A 129 10.14 27.73 -19.70
CA PRO A 129 10.36 28.33 -18.38
C PRO A 129 9.79 27.43 -17.29
N ILE A 130 10.55 27.17 -16.23
CA ILE A 130 10.15 26.22 -15.19
C ILE A 130 10.02 26.94 -13.85
N LEU A 131 8.84 26.83 -13.23
CA LEU A 131 8.58 27.22 -11.85
C LEU A 131 8.48 25.97 -10.98
N ALA A 132 9.51 25.68 -10.21
CA ALA A 132 9.58 24.48 -9.36
C ALA A 132 10.33 24.76 -8.07
N ARG A 133 10.08 24.01 -7.00
CA ARG A 133 10.92 24.05 -5.79
C ARG A 133 12.31 23.51 -6.08
N ASN A 134 13.32 24.21 -5.60
CA ASN A 134 14.68 23.71 -5.61
C ASN A 134 14.88 22.75 -4.43
N LEU A 135 14.56 21.46 -4.66
CA LEU A 135 14.62 20.45 -3.63
C LEU A 135 16.08 20.02 -3.36
N PRO A 136 16.46 19.76 -2.09
CA PRO A 136 17.83 19.33 -1.75
C PRO A 136 18.30 18.10 -2.53
N GLN A 137 17.38 17.20 -2.91
CA GLN A 137 17.67 15.99 -3.67
C GLN A 137 18.17 16.27 -5.09
N TYR A 138 17.86 17.44 -5.65
CA TYR A 138 18.30 17.82 -6.99
C TYR A 138 19.80 18.16 -7.06
N GLY A 139 20.42 18.48 -5.94
CA GLY A 139 21.79 18.95 -5.91
C GLY A 139 21.97 20.16 -6.84
N LYS A 140 22.92 20.06 -7.77
CA LYS A 140 23.16 21.09 -8.79
C LYS A 140 22.42 20.82 -10.12
N MET A 141 21.73 19.70 -10.22
CA MET A 141 21.21 19.15 -11.48
C MET A 141 20.24 20.11 -12.20
N PHE A 142 19.28 20.69 -11.47
CA PHE A 142 18.25 21.55 -12.05
C PHE A 142 18.33 23.01 -11.64
N THR A 143 19.24 23.37 -10.74
CA THR A 143 19.29 24.72 -10.15
C THR A 143 19.43 25.85 -11.18
N SER A 144 20.14 25.61 -12.31
CA SER A 144 20.31 26.56 -13.38
C SER A 144 19.12 26.65 -14.36
N TYR A 145 18.20 25.70 -14.30
CA TYR A 145 17.09 25.58 -15.24
C TYR A 145 15.75 26.00 -14.63
N ILE A 146 15.64 26.01 -13.31
CA ILE A 146 14.40 26.31 -12.62
C ILE A 146 14.39 27.68 -11.99
N THR A 147 13.22 28.33 -11.95
CA THR A 147 12.94 29.42 -11.03
C THR A 147 12.45 28.80 -9.73
N ASP A 148 13.20 29.00 -8.61
CA ASP A 148 12.85 28.40 -7.32
C ASP A 148 11.52 28.96 -6.79
N LEU A 149 10.53 28.09 -6.70
CA LEU A 149 9.18 28.41 -6.30
C LEU A 149 9.13 28.84 -4.83
N HIS A 150 8.77 30.09 -4.60
CA HIS A 150 8.57 30.63 -3.27
C HIS A 150 7.07 30.85 -3.00
N PRO A 151 6.45 30.22 -1.99
CA PRO A 151 4.99 30.24 -1.78
C PRO A 151 4.37 31.65 -1.74
N MET A 152 5.02 32.63 -1.10
CA MET A 152 4.52 34.01 -1.02
C MET A 152 4.76 34.83 -2.30
N LYS A 153 5.71 34.46 -3.15
CA LYS A 153 6.06 35.19 -4.38
C LYS A 153 5.56 34.49 -5.66
N MET A 154 5.00 33.32 -5.54
CA MET A 154 4.63 32.42 -6.64
C MET A 154 3.81 33.10 -7.75
N LYS A 155 2.82 33.93 -7.40
CA LYS A 155 2.04 34.71 -8.36
C LYS A 155 2.91 35.63 -9.22
N ASN A 156 3.82 36.38 -8.61
CA ASN A 156 4.68 37.32 -9.33
C ASN A 156 5.75 36.57 -10.12
N GLN A 157 6.29 35.48 -9.59
CA GLN A 157 7.23 34.61 -10.30
C GLN A 157 6.61 34.05 -11.58
N LEU A 158 5.39 33.50 -11.48
CA LEU A 158 4.70 32.96 -12.65
C LEU A 158 4.38 34.06 -13.69
N LYS A 159 3.89 35.24 -13.28
CA LYS A 159 3.69 36.39 -14.16
C LYS A 159 4.97 36.78 -14.90
N THR A 160 6.09 36.80 -14.23
CA THR A 160 7.41 37.12 -14.81
C THR A 160 7.79 36.06 -15.86
N LEU A 161 7.65 34.77 -15.55
CA LEU A 161 7.95 33.70 -16.51
C LEU A 161 7.04 33.71 -17.73
N LEU A 162 5.74 34.01 -17.57
CA LEU A 162 4.78 34.12 -18.68
C LEU A 162 5.09 35.31 -19.59
N ARG A 163 5.68 36.37 -19.05
CA ARG A 163 6.06 37.57 -19.81
C ARG A 163 7.43 37.43 -20.48
N ASP A 164 8.45 37.01 -19.70
CA ASP A 164 9.87 37.07 -20.08
C ASP A 164 10.34 35.76 -20.76
N GLY A 165 9.62 34.67 -20.62
CA GLY A 165 9.97 33.39 -21.21
C GLY A 165 11.15 32.69 -20.53
N CYS A 166 11.81 31.81 -21.27
CA CYS A 166 12.95 31.02 -20.83
C CYS A 166 14.22 31.87 -20.73
N LYS A 167 14.96 31.72 -19.61
CA LYS A 167 16.23 32.44 -19.36
C LYS A 167 17.46 31.55 -19.42
N TYR A 168 17.31 30.26 -19.65
CA TYR A 168 18.43 29.33 -19.80
C TYR A 168 18.60 28.90 -21.26
N ILE A 169 19.83 28.42 -21.57
CA ILE A 169 20.13 27.85 -22.86
C ILE A 169 19.80 26.34 -22.79
N VAL A 170 18.96 25.86 -23.71
CA VAL A 170 18.67 24.42 -23.85
C VAL A 170 20.00 23.69 -24.15
N PRO A 171 20.32 22.62 -23.41
CA PRO A 171 21.55 21.87 -23.66
C PRO A 171 21.63 21.39 -25.11
N THR A 172 22.83 21.38 -25.68
CA THR A 172 23.05 20.91 -27.06
C THR A 172 23.16 19.38 -27.15
N GLU A 173 23.05 18.81 -28.34
CA GLU A 173 23.09 17.35 -28.64
C GLU A 173 24.24 16.54 -28.02
N ASN A 174 25.32 17.20 -27.58
CA ASN A 174 26.47 16.54 -26.98
C ASN A 174 26.19 15.85 -25.63
N MET A 175 25.06 16.11 -24.97
CA MET A 175 24.75 15.46 -23.67
C MET A 175 24.43 13.99 -23.80
N LEU A 176 23.68 13.59 -24.83
CA LEU A 176 23.37 12.16 -25.08
C LEU A 176 24.64 11.39 -25.46
N SER A 177 25.48 11.95 -26.31
CA SER A 177 26.79 11.37 -26.69
C SER A 177 27.69 11.21 -25.45
N ASN A 178 27.78 12.19 -24.57
CA ASN A 178 28.54 12.11 -23.33
C ASN A 178 27.97 11.10 -22.33
N PHE A 179 26.65 10.97 -22.24
CA PHE A 179 25.98 9.98 -21.43
C PHE A 179 26.33 8.57 -21.89
N THR A 180 26.18 8.29 -23.19
CA THR A 180 26.54 7.01 -23.80
C THR A 180 28.04 6.70 -23.60
N LYS A 181 28.92 7.67 -23.83
CA LYS A 181 30.36 7.51 -23.62
C LYS A 181 30.70 7.17 -22.17
N LYS A 182 30.14 7.88 -21.20
CA LYS A 182 30.37 7.58 -19.76
C LYS A 182 29.94 6.17 -19.38
N HIS A 183 28.83 5.67 -19.92
CA HIS A 183 28.39 4.28 -19.70
C HIS A 183 29.37 3.28 -20.33
N VAL A 184 29.77 3.51 -21.58
CA VAL A 184 30.75 2.66 -22.27
C VAL A 184 32.10 2.66 -21.52
N ASP A 185 32.56 3.84 -21.07
CA ASP A 185 33.80 3.98 -20.31
C ASP A 185 33.73 3.24 -18.97
N LEU A 186 32.58 3.35 -18.25
CA LEU A 186 32.36 2.64 -17.00
C LEU A 186 32.33 1.12 -17.20
N TYR A 187 31.59 0.63 -18.22
CA TYR A 187 31.55 -0.78 -18.53
C TYR A 187 32.94 -1.29 -18.97
N THR A 188 33.67 -0.52 -19.78
CA THR A 188 35.02 -0.85 -20.17
C THR A 188 35.96 -0.95 -18.97
N LYS A 189 35.91 0.01 -18.04
CA LYS A 189 36.69 -0.04 -16.78
C LYS A 189 36.37 -1.26 -15.95
N VAL A 190 35.09 -1.63 -15.85
CA VAL A 190 34.68 -2.84 -15.14
C VAL A 190 35.22 -4.10 -15.83
N LEU A 191 35.06 -4.19 -17.13
CA LEU A 191 35.48 -5.35 -17.92
C LEU A 191 37.02 -5.52 -18.02
N THR A 192 37.77 -4.40 -17.95
CA THR A 192 39.26 -4.43 -18.03
C THR A 192 39.94 -4.44 -16.67
N SER A 193 39.16 -4.47 -15.56
CA SER A 193 39.74 -4.52 -14.22
C SER A 193 40.43 -5.87 -13.99
N ASP A 194 41.66 -5.86 -13.47
CA ASP A 194 42.47 -7.08 -13.20
C ASP A 194 41.81 -8.13 -12.29
N LYS A 195 40.72 -7.75 -11.61
CA LYS A 195 39.93 -8.67 -10.79
C LYS A 195 39.03 -9.62 -11.57
N LEU A 196 38.80 -9.34 -12.87
CA LEU A 196 38.02 -10.22 -13.77
C LEU A 196 38.90 -11.17 -14.57
N ASN A 197 40.22 -10.94 -14.61
CA ASN A 197 41.15 -11.72 -15.46
C ASN A 197 41.44 -13.13 -14.96
N HIS A 198 40.84 -13.59 -13.85
CA HIS A 198 41.03 -14.96 -13.34
C HIS A 198 39.76 -15.83 -13.38
N VAL A 199 38.69 -15.36 -13.99
CA VAL A 199 37.55 -16.23 -14.29
C VAL A 199 37.74 -16.74 -15.71
N PRO A 200 37.71 -18.06 -15.97
CA PRO A 200 37.68 -18.57 -17.33
C PRO A 200 36.57 -17.85 -18.09
N ALA A 201 36.84 -17.44 -19.33
CA ALA A 201 35.83 -16.74 -20.13
C ALA A 201 34.62 -17.66 -20.33
N VAL A 202 33.66 -17.54 -19.41
CA VAL A 202 32.38 -18.25 -19.50
C VAL A 202 31.58 -17.49 -20.55
N ASP A 203 31.15 -18.20 -21.58
CA ASP A 203 30.37 -17.62 -22.69
C ASP A 203 28.90 -17.32 -22.30
N TYR A 204 28.58 -17.37 -21.02
CA TYR A 204 27.25 -17.05 -20.45
C TYR A 204 27.37 -16.46 -19.03
N ASN A 205 26.32 -15.73 -18.61
CA ASN A 205 26.12 -15.28 -17.25
C ASN A 205 24.74 -15.71 -16.77
N ILE A 206 24.64 -16.08 -15.50
CA ILE A 206 23.38 -16.45 -14.86
C ILE A 206 23.03 -15.40 -13.81
N TYR A 207 21.94 -14.68 -14.03
CA TYR A 207 21.30 -13.84 -13.04
C TYR A 207 20.12 -14.61 -12.42
N ARG A 208 19.97 -14.50 -11.12
CA ARG A 208 18.89 -15.13 -10.38
C ARG A 208 18.43 -14.27 -9.21
N ASP A 209 17.15 -14.32 -8.88
CA ASP A 209 16.60 -13.78 -7.66
C ASP A 209 15.35 -14.54 -7.21
N PHE A 210 14.92 -14.27 -5.98
CA PHE A 210 13.71 -14.81 -5.38
C PHE A 210 12.74 -13.70 -4.92
N ALA A 211 12.96 -12.45 -5.33
CA ALA A 211 12.20 -11.31 -4.82
C ALA A 211 10.69 -11.44 -5.08
N LEU A 212 10.29 -12.02 -6.18
CA LEU A 212 8.89 -12.26 -6.56
C LEU A 212 8.66 -13.70 -7.06
N GLY A 213 9.23 -14.67 -6.38
CA GLY A 213 9.33 -16.06 -6.81
C GLY A 213 10.65 -16.32 -7.55
N PRO A 214 10.96 -17.58 -7.90
CA PRO A 214 12.22 -17.92 -8.54
C PRO A 214 12.29 -17.34 -9.95
N TYR A 215 13.37 -16.64 -10.22
CA TYR A 215 13.68 -16.04 -11.50
C TYR A 215 15.11 -16.38 -11.90
N VAL A 216 15.28 -16.84 -13.13
CA VAL A 216 16.59 -17.14 -13.74
C VAL A 216 16.65 -16.46 -15.10
N HIS A 217 17.67 -15.67 -15.33
CA HIS A 217 17.97 -15.07 -16.63
C HIS A 217 19.40 -15.45 -17.05
N ILE A 218 19.54 -16.12 -18.16
CA ILE A 218 20.82 -16.52 -18.71
C ILE A 218 21.15 -15.63 -19.91
N THR A 219 22.26 -14.92 -19.82
CA THR A 219 22.73 -14.01 -20.87
C THR A 219 24.09 -14.42 -21.41
N GLY A 220 24.42 -14.07 -22.65
CA GLY A 220 25.74 -14.33 -23.23
C GLY A 220 25.70 -14.73 -24.68
N SER A 221 26.80 -15.30 -25.14
CA SER A 221 27.02 -15.73 -26.54
C SER A 221 27.05 -17.25 -26.70
N SER A 222 26.84 -18.02 -25.62
CA SER A 222 26.83 -19.48 -25.68
C SER A 222 25.75 -19.98 -26.62
N LYS A 223 26.13 -20.99 -27.42
CA LYS A 223 25.20 -21.72 -28.29
C LYS A 223 24.59 -22.94 -27.63
N SER A 224 24.99 -23.24 -26.38
CA SER A 224 24.45 -24.33 -25.58
C SER A 224 23.01 -24.07 -25.18
N LEU A 225 22.28 -25.14 -24.93
CA LEU A 225 20.97 -25.09 -24.32
C LEU A 225 21.10 -25.27 -22.81
N PHE A 226 20.25 -24.55 -22.09
CA PHE A 226 20.19 -24.61 -20.63
C PHE A 226 18.82 -25.18 -20.20
N ARG A 227 18.88 -26.26 -19.43
CA ARG A 227 17.68 -26.81 -18.78
C ARG A 227 17.58 -26.19 -17.37
N VAL A 228 16.46 -25.54 -17.10
CA VAL A 228 16.15 -24.92 -15.80
C VAL A 228 15.02 -25.67 -15.17
N GLU A 229 15.20 -26.12 -13.94
CA GLU A 229 14.20 -26.82 -13.15
C GLU A 229 13.99 -26.05 -11.84
N MET A 230 12.71 -25.82 -11.46
CA MET A 230 12.35 -25.10 -10.24
C MET A 230 11.43 -26.00 -9.42
N TYR A 231 11.81 -26.21 -8.15
CA TYR A 231 11.17 -27.15 -7.22
C TYR A 231 10.59 -26.42 -6.01
N ASP A 232 9.50 -26.97 -5.44
CA ASP A 232 9.03 -26.71 -4.09
C ASP A 232 9.45 -27.90 -3.20
N GLY A 233 10.54 -27.74 -2.44
CA GLY A 233 11.17 -28.88 -1.80
C GLY A 233 11.63 -29.92 -2.82
N ASP A 234 11.00 -31.09 -2.84
CA ASP A 234 11.31 -32.18 -3.78
C ASP A 234 10.33 -32.26 -4.96
N GLU A 235 9.27 -31.44 -4.98
CA GLU A 235 8.27 -31.42 -6.03
C GLU A 235 8.70 -30.52 -7.19
N LEU A 236 8.79 -31.07 -8.41
CA LEU A 236 9.08 -30.30 -9.62
C LEU A 236 7.86 -29.45 -10.02
N ILE A 237 8.00 -28.14 -9.90
CA ILE A 237 6.93 -27.18 -10.23
C ILE A 237 7.03 -26.69 -11.66
N TYR A 238 8.26 -26.48 -12.15
CA TYR A 238 8.48 -25.94 -13.50
C TYR A 238 9.80 -26.44 -14.08
N ASN A 239 9.80 -26.77 -15.37
CA ASN A 239 11.01 -27.01 -16.12
C ASN A 239 10.93 -26.38 -17.51
N THR A 240 12.06 -26.02 -18.06
CA THR A 240 12.18 -25.53 -19.42
C THR A 240 13.58 -25.74 -19.94
N ILE A 241 13.71 -25.83 -21.27
CA ILE A 241 14.98 -25.77 -21.97
C ILE A 241 15.00 -24.47 -22.75
N MET A 242 16.04 -23.65 -22.53
CA MET A 242 16.14 -22.32 -23.13
C MET A 242 17.58 -22.03 -23.62
N PRO A 243 17.75 -21.19 -24.67
CA PRO A 243 19.04 -20.67 -25.09
C PRO A 243 19.53 -19.56 -24.16
N CYS A 244 20.75 -19.04 -24.42
CA CYS A 244 21.17 -17.74 -23.89
C CYS A 244 20.21 -16.62 -24.30
N ASN A 245 20.20 -15.55 -23.51
CA ASN A 245 19.34 -14.36 -23.64
C ASN A 245 17.84 -14.67 -23.49
N ALA A 246 17.56 -15.68 -22.67
CA ALA A 246 16.21 -16.07 -22.27
C ALA A 246 16.09 -16.16 -20.74
N TYR A 247 14.86 -16.12 -20.24
CA TYR A 247 14.59 -16.25 -18.81
C TYR A 247 13.53 -17.30 -18.51
N ALA A 248 13.61 -17.85 -17.29
CA ALA A 248 12.64 -18.75 -16.70
C ALA A 248 12.10 -18.14 -15.40
N LYS A 249 10.80 -18.29 -15.12
CA LYS A 249 10.16 -17.71 -13.95
C LYS A 249 8.95 -18.55 -13.53
N VAL A 250 8.76 -18.69 -12.21
CA VAL A 250 7.47 -19.15 -11.63
C VAL A 250 6.80 -17.97 -10.94
N ASN A 251 5.55 -17.72 -11.31
CA ASN A 251 4.77 -16.62 -10.74
C ASN A 251 4.01 -17.10 -9.49
N ARG A 252 4.75 -17.46 -8.43
CA ARG A 252 4.21 -17.83 -7.13
C ARG A 252 4.83 -16.91 -6.08
N LYS A 253 4.01 -16.07 -5.42
CA LYS A 253 4.42 -14.92 -4.61
C LYS A 253 4.26 -15.14 -3.10
N TYR A 254 3.82 -16.32 -2.68
CA TYR A 254 3.84 -16.76 -1.29
C TYR A 254 5.09 -17.59 -1.03
N TYR A 255 5.43 -17.78 0.24
CA TYR A 255 6.61 -18.55 0.63
C TYR A 255 6.53 -19.98 0.10
N THR A 256 7.59 -20.40 -0.54
CA THR A 256 7.78 -21.74 -1.10
C THR A 256 9.23 -22.14 -0.85
N LYS A 257 9.49 -23.42 -0.61
CA LYS A 257 10.86 -23.94 -0.40
C LYS A 257 11.59 -24.09 -1.74
N TRP A 258 11.84 -22.95 -2.38
CA TRP A 258 12.41 -22.94 -3.73
C TRP A 258 13.80 -23.57 -3.78
N ARG A 259 13.98 -24.47 -4.74
CA ARG A 259 15.27 -24.96 -5.22
C ARG A 259 15.30 -24.83 -6.73
N THR A 260 16.37 -24.28 -7.29
CA THR A 260 16.55 -24.11 -8.72
C THR A 260 17.78 -24.84 -9.17
N LEU A 261 17.61 -25.77 -10.11
CA LEU A 261 18.70 -26.49 -10.77
C LEU A 261 18.88 -25.96 -12.18
N ILE A 262 20.13 -25.71 -12.58
CA ILE A 262 20.46 -25.27 -13.93
C ILE A 262 21.50 -26.22 -14.51
N TYR A 263 21.20 -26.75 -15.68
CA TYR A 263 22.08 -27.64 -16.43
C TYR A 263 22.48 -26.94 -17.74
N LYS A 264 23.72 -27.10 -18.13
CA LYS A 264 24.21 -26.74 -19.46
C LYS A 264 24.63 -28.04 -20.18
N ASP A 265 24.01 -28.32 -21.33
CA ASP A 265 24.26 -29.55 -22.09
C ASP A 265 24.19 -30.81 -21.19
N ASP A 266 23.14 -30.88 -20.35
CA ASP A 266 22.85 -31.92 -19.35
C ASP A 266 23.83 -32.02 -18.16
N ILE A 267 24.82 -31.16 -18.08
CA ILE A 267 25.72 -31.06 -16.93
C ILE A 267 25.15 -30.07 -15.92
N LEU A 268 24.96 -30.48 -14.66
CA LEU A 268 24.53 -29.58 -13.57
C LEU A 268 25.62 -28.53 -13.34
N ILE A 269 25.26 -27.27 -13.51
CA ILE A 269 26.17 -26.12 -13.33
C ILE A 269 25.75 -25.23 -12.15
N MET A 270 24.52 -25.37 -11.65
CA MET A 270 24.04 -24.62 -10.51
C MET A 270 22.96 -25.40 -9.77
N ASP A 271 23.06 -25.42 -8.44
CA ASP A 271 22.05 -25.87 -7.49
C ASP A 271 21.88 -24.76 -6.45
N ASP A 272 20.76 -24.05 -6.52
CA ASP A 272 20.49 -22.88 -5.67
C ASP A 272 19.20 -23.08 -4.89
N VAL A 273 19.30 -22.93 -3.58
CA VAL A 273 18.17 -23.09 -2.65
C VAL A 273 17.85 -21.74 -2.02
N LEU A 274 16.57 -21.41 -1.91
CA LEU A 274 16.12 -20.24 -1.18
C LEU A 274 16.62 -20.34 0.27
N ASN A 275 17.57 -19.52 0.64
CA ASN A 275 18.07 -19.39 1.99
C ASN A 275 17.89 -17.95 2.47
N LEU A 276 17.01 -17.76 3.44
CA LEU A 276 16.67 -16.44 4.00
C LEU A 276 17.55 -16.04 5.19
N GLU A 277 18.41 -16.94 5.70
CA GLU A 277 19.24 -16.66 6.87
C GLU A 277 20.13 -15.43 6.65
N ASN A 278 20.05 -14.47 7.58
CA ASN A 278 20.75 -13.17 7.51
C ASN A 278 20.38 -12.31 6.27
N LYS A 279 19.30 -12.65 5.56
CA LYS A 279 18.83 -11.85 4.42
C LYS A 279 17.79 -10.83 4.87
N ARG A 280 17.73 -9.72 4.18
CA ARG A 280 16.70 -8.69 4.36
C ARG A 280 15.48 -9.09 3.52
N VAL A 281 14.32 -9.24 4.18
CA VAL A 281 13.08 -9.72 3.56
C VAL A 281 11.96 -8.71 3.82
N HIS A 282 11.23 -8.33 2.79
CA HIS A 282 10.08 -7.44 2.93
C HIS A 282 8.78 -8.24 3.08
N ILE A 283 8.00 -7.89 4.11
CA ILE A 283 6.63 -8.36 4.29
C ILE A 283 5.71 -7.14 4.29
N GLY A 284 4.83 -7.04 3.31
CA GLY A 284 3.85 -5.96 3.22
C GLY A 284 2.45 -6.43 3.63
N ILE A 285 1.79 -5.73 4.55
CA ILE A 285 0.37 -5.95 4.85
C ILE A 285 -0.45 -5.04 3.93
N ASP A 286 -1.13 -5.66 2.95
CA ASP A 286 -1.88 -4.96 1.89
C ASP A 286 -3.35 -4.76 2.29
N SER A 287 -3.55 -4.21 3.47
CA SER A 287 -4.87 -3.81 3.97
C SER A 287 -4.76 -2.58 4.86
N SER A 288 -5.66 -1.64 4.68
CA SER A 288 -5.82 -0.49 5.57
C SER A 288 -6.75 -0.79 6.76
N ALA A 289 -7.42 -1.94 6.77
CA ALA A 289 -8.32 -2.36 7.84
C ALA A 289 -7.54 -2.63 9.14
N LEU A 290 -8.14 -2.20 10.24
CA LEU A 290 -7.53 -2.35 11.57
C LEU A 290 -7.40 -3.83 11.97
N GLY A 291 -8.47 -4.60 11.79
CA GLY A 291 -8.52 -6.03 12.14
C GLY A 291 -7.46 -6.85 11.39
N ASP A 292 -7.31 -6.62 10.09
CA ASP A 292 -6.32 -7.32 9.26
C ASP A 292 -4.89 -7.04 9.74
N SER A 293 -4.58 -5.77 10.01
CA SER A 293 -3.25 -5.39 10.51
C SER A 293 -2.93 -6.04 11.85
N ILE A 294 -3.91 -6.08 12.76
CA ILE A 294 -3.80 -6.71 14.08
C ILE A 294 -3.64 -8.23 13.95
N ALA A 295 -4.46 -8.86 13.11
CA ALA A 295 -4.45 -10.30 12.91
C ALA A 295 -3.13 -10.81 12.31
N TRP A 296 -2.51 -10.06 11.40
CA TRP A 296 -1.40 -10.55 10.59
C TRP A 296 0.00 -10.14 11.06
N ILE A 297 0.10 -9.06 11.84
CA ILE A 297 1.41 -8.53 12.29
C ILE A 297 2.28 -9.55 13.04
N PRO A 298 1.76 -10.43 13.94
CA PRO A 298 2.62 -11.32 14.71
C PRO A 298 3.37 -12.34 13.85
N TYR A 299 2.80 -12.69 12.69
CA TYR A 299 3.42 -13.67 11.79
C TYR A 299 4.69 -13.13 11.10
N ALA A 300 4.88 -11.82 11.03
CA ALA A 300 6.13 -11.24 10.56
C ALA A 300 7.30 -11.56 11.49
N LEU A 301 7.08 -11.52 12.81
CA LEU A 301 8.07 -11.92 13.81
C LEU A 301 8.32 -13.44 13.81
N GLU A 302 7.25 -14.25 13.73
CA GLU A 302 7.36 -15.71 13.61
C GLU A 302 8.19 -16.09 12.37
N PHE A 303 7.96 -15.40 11.24
CA PHE A 303 8.73 -15.62 10.01
C PHE A 303 10.21 -15.26 10.20
N GLN A 304 10.49 -14.11 10.79
CA GLN A 304 11.86 -13.68 11.11
C GLN A 304 12.59 -14.72 11.96
N GLN A 305 11.95 -15.18 13.03
CA GLN A 305 12.52 -16.15 13.96
C GLN A 305 12.77 -17.52 13.30
N LYS A 306 11.78 -18.02 12.55
CA LYS A 306 11.89 -19.31 11.83
C LYS A 306 13.03 -19.31 10.83
N HIS A 307 13.17 -18.24 10.06
CA HIS A 307 14.12 -18.15 8.96
C HIS A 307 15.41 -17.43 9.32
N LYS A 308 15.54 -16.89 10.54
CA LYS A 308 16.69 -16.09 11.01
C LYS A 308 17.06 -14.97 10.04
N CYS A 309 16.03 -14.35 9.43
CA CYS A 309 16.18 -13.26 8.48
C CYS A 309 15.95 -11.90 9.15
N ASN A 310 16.18 -10.81 8.43
CA ASN A 310 15.87 -9.45 8.89
C ASN A 310 14.61 -8.98 8.17
N VAL A 311 13.48 -8.93 8.88
CA VAL A 311 12.21 -8.55 8.28
C VAL A 311 12.03 -7.04 8.28
N VAL A 312 11.72 -6.51 7.09
CA VAL A 312 11.21 -5.15 6.88
C VAL A 312 9.72 -5.26 6.68
N ILE A 313 8.94 -4.69 7.59
CA ILE A 313 7.47 -4.74 7.55
C ILE A 313 6.88 -3.40 7.13
N SER A 314 5.82 -3.42 6.32
CA SER A 314 5.02 -2.24 6.03
C SER A 314 3.54 -2.49 6.28
N THR A 315 2.91 -1.61 7.06
CA THR A 315 1.46 -1.59 7.32
C THR A 315 0.96 -0.16 7.40
N TYR A 316 -0.32 0.05 7.08
CA TYR A 316 -0.98 1.36 7.23
C TYR A 316 -1.18 1.77 8.71
N LYS A 317 -0.80 0.90 9.65
CA LYS A 317 -0.96 1.07 11.10
C LYS A 317 0.37 0.94 11.87
N ASN A 318 1.51 1.28 11.24
CA ASN A 318 2.84 1.16 11.86
C ASN A 318 2.89 1.71 13.28
N PHE A 319 2.25 2.87 13.53
CA PHE A 319 2.26 3.56 14.83
C PHE A 319 1.71 2.70 15.99
N LEU A 320 0.93 1.65 15.71
CA LEU A 320 0.46 0.70 16.71
C LEU A 320 1.51 -0.35 17.09
N PHE A 321 2.51 -0.56 16.24
CA PHE A 321 3.37 -1.73 16.32
C PHE A 321 4.86 -1.39 16.43
N GLU A 322 5.33 -0.29 15.84
CA GLU A 322 6.77 0.03 15.72
C GLU A 322 7.49 0.13 17.06
N ASP A 323 6.82 0.62 18.10
CA ASP A 323 7.40 0.73 19.45
C ASP A 323 7.40 -0.61 20.21
N VAL A 324 6.55 -1.57 19.83
CA VAL A 324 6.35 -2.83 20.54
C VAL A 324 6.90 -4.06 19.83
N TYR A 325 7.40 -3.89 18.60
CA TYR A 325 8.15 -4.89 17.85
C TYR A 325 9.53 -4.34 17.44
N PRO A 326 10.41 -4.04 18.42
CA PRO A 326 11.74 -3.50 18.12
C PRO A 326 12.63 -4.44 17.33
N GLU A 327 12.24 -5.72 17.20
CA GLU A 327 12.94 -6.74 16.41
C GLU A 327 12.72 -6.58 14.90
N LEU A 328 11.67 -5.83 14.48
CA LEU A 328 11.29 -5.63 13.09
C LEU A 328 11.67 -4.22 12.62
N GLU A 329 12.09 -4.11 11.37
CA GLU A 329 12.28 -2.80 10.72
C GLU A 329 10.95 -2.33 10.12
N PHE A 330 10.41 -1.17 10.54
CA PHE A 330 9.17 -0.62 10.01
C PHE A 330 9.42 0.40 8.93
N ILE A 331 8.71 0.31 7.81
CA ILE A 331 8.68 1.31 6.74
C ILE A 331 7.24 1.68 6.39
N LYS A 332 7.04 2.87 5.86
CA LYS A 332 5.69 3.29 5.41
C LYS A 332 5.34 2.57 4.10
N PRO A 333 4.07 2.16 3.92
CA PRO A 333 3.62 1.62 2.63
C PRO A 333 3.92 2.58 1.48
N GLY A 334 4.42 2.02 0.37
CA GLY A 334 4.80 2.80 -0.81
C GLY A 334 6.17 3.48 -0.76
N TRP A 335 6.89 3.41 0.35
CA TRP A 335 8.27 3.92 0.42
C TRP A 335 9.26 2.93 -0.22
N PRO A 336 10.39 3.45 -0.75
CA PRO A 336 11.45 2.59 -1.28
C PRO A 336 11.98 1.64 -0.20
N ILE A 337 11.94 0.35 -0.49
CA ILE A 337 12.34 -0.70 0.46
C ILE A 337 13.87 -0.90 0.45
N GLY A 338 14.54 -0.45 -0.61
CA GLY A 338 15.94 -0.80 -0.91
C GLY A 338 16.08 -2.25 -1.37
N ASP A 339 17.31 -2.76 -1.34
CA ASP A 339 17.60 -4.13 -1.77
C ASP A 339 17.06 -5.13 -0.74
N VAL A 340 16.20 -6.03 -1.20
CA VAL A 340 15.68 -7.16 -0.41
C VAL A 340 15.79 -8.45 -1.21
N TYR A 341 16.07 -9.53 -0.50
CA TYR A 341 16.28 -10.84 -1.10
C TYR A 341 14.96 -11.53 -1.48
N ALA A 342 13.90 -11.32 -0.70
CA ALA A 342 12.56 -11.84 -0.97
C ALA A 342 11.49 -10.83 -0.54
N LYS A 343 10.30 -10.91 -1.17
CA LYS A 343 9.14 -10.06 -0.87
C LYS A 343 7.90 -10.92 -0.76
N TYR A 344 7.16 -10.73 0.33
CA TYR A 344 5.87 -11.35 0.55
C TYR A 344 4.82 -10.29 0.81
N LYS A 345 3.58 -10.56 0.41
CA LYS A 345 2.47 -9.63 0.54
C LYS A 345 1.29 -10.36 1.18
N ILE A 346 0.93 -9.97 2.38
CA ILE A 346 -0.23 -10.52 3.09
C ILE A 346 -1.45 -9.66 2.75
N GLY A 347 -2.54 -10.29 2.35
CA GLY A 347 -3.75 -9.57 1.95
C GLY A 347 -4.87 -10.51 1.50
N TRP A 348 -5.97 -9.91 1.10
CA TRP A 348 -7.16 -10.59 0.59
C TRP A 348 -7.03 -10.84 -0.91
N PHE A 349 -6.35 -11.92 -1.31
CA PHE A 349 -6.15 -12.26 -2.72
C PHE A 349 -7.02 -13.46 -3.10
N SER A 350 -7.82 -13.32 -4.15
CA SER A 350 -8.50 -14.46 -4.81
C SER A 350 -7.57 -15.18 -5.81
N ASP A 351 -6.46 -14.53 -6.21
CA ASP A 351 -5.47 -15.07 -7.13
C ASP A 351 -4.51 -16.00 -6.38
N GLN A 352 -4.51 -17.28 -6.76
CA GLN A 352 -3.66 -18.33 -6.17
C GLN A 352 -2.15 -18.11 -6.41
N THR A 353 -1.75 -17.16 -7.25
CA THR A 353 -0.34 -16.77 -7.34
C THR A 353 0.17 -16.06 -6.09
N TYR A 354 -0.72 -15.41 -5.33
CA TYR A 354 -0.39 -14.67 -4.11
C TYR A 354 -0.57 -15.49 -2.84
N GLN A 355 -1.45 -16.46 -2.85
CA GLN A 355 -1.73 -17.30 -1.68
C GLN A 355 -2.29 -18.66 -2.09
N PRO A 356 -1.97 -19.73 -1.31
CA PRO A 356 -2.31 -21.10 -1.70
C PRO A 356 -3.79 -21.47 -1.48
N VAL A 357 -4.52 -20.74 -0.62
CA VAL A 357 -5.88 -21.05 -0.19
C VAL A 357 -6.74 -19.79 -0.24
N LEU A 358 -8.01 -19.91 -0.61
CA LEU A 358 -8.94 -18.78 -0.61
C LEU A 358 -9.09 -18.19 0.81
N PRO A 359 -8.87 -16.90 1.01
CA PRO A 359 -8.76 -16.32 2.34
C PRO A 359 -10.06 -16.29 3.14
N ASN A 360 -11.21 -16.30 2.46
CA ASN A 360 -12.50 -16.36 3.14
C ASN A 360 -12.86 -17.74 3.69
N THR A 361 -12.19 -18.81 3.25
CA THR A 361 -12.47 -20.19 3.69
C THR A 361 -11.63 -20.65 4.88
N ILE A 362 -10.83 -19.78 5.45
CA ILE A 362 -9.90 -20.06 6.54
C ILE A 362 -9.96 -18.96 7.61
N PRO A 363 -9.49 -19.23 8.84
CA PRO A 363 -9.29 -18.21 9.86
C PRO A 363 -8.50 -17.00 9.34
N LEU A 364 -8.85 -15.80 9.79
CA LEU A 364 -8.19 -14.58 9.32
C LEU A 364 -6.66 -14.63 9.52
N GLN A 365 -6.22 -15.11 10.67
CA GLN A 365 -4.79 -15.25 10.96
C GLN A 365 -4.10 -16.30 10.08
N GLN A 366 -4.81 -17.34 9.68
CA GLN A 366 -4.27 -18.40 8.83
C GLN A 366 -3.89 -17.89 7.42
N THR A 367 -4.51 -16.82 6.96
CA THR A 367 -4.09 -16.13 5.72
C THR A 367 -2.61 -15.76 5.78
N ALA A 368 -2.15 -15.15 6.88
CA ALA A 368 -0.74 -14.77 7.03
C ALA A 368 0.17 -16.00 7.12
N SER A 369 -0.19 -17.01 7.93
CA SER A 369 0.62 -18.21 8.06
C SER A 369 0.76 -18.96 6.73
N ASN A 370 -0.30 -19.08 5.94
CA ASN A 370 -0.27 -19.75 4.64
C ASN A 370 0.62 -19.00 3.64
N ILE A 371 0.50 -17.66 3.57
CA ILE A 371 1.33 -16.85 2.66
C ILE A 371 2.81 -16.92 3.06
N LEU A 372 3.11 -16.97 4.34
CA LEU A 372 4.46 -17.02 4.87
C LEU A 372 5.01 -18.44 5.06
N GLY A 373 4.25 -19.48 4.72
CA GLY A 373 4.66 -20.88 4.89
C GLY A 373 4.93 -21.26 6.35
N LEU A 374 4.15 -20.68 7.27
CA LEU A 374 4.20 -20.95 8.70
C LEU A 374 3.11 -21.95 9.09
N GLU A 375 3.31 -22.64 10.20
CA GLU A 375 2.26 -23.39 10.84
C GLU A 375 1.25 -22.43 11.46
N HIS A 376 -0.05 -22.70 11.26
CA HIS A 376 -1.09 -21.88 11.83
C HIS A 376 -1.24 -22.15 13.32
N LYS A 377 -1.21 -21.09 14.11
CA LYS A 377 -1.57 -21.05 15.53
C LYS A 377 -2.14 -19.65 15.82
N GLU A 378 -3.10 -19.53 16.70
CA GLU A 378 -3.57 -18.24 17.16
C GLU A 378 -2.45 -17.51 17.92
N ILE A 379 -2.17 -16.26 17.53
CA ILE A 379 -1.13 -15.44 18.16
C ILE A 379 -1.72 -14.08 18.49
N VAL A 380 -1.80 -13.77 19.79
CA VAL A 380 -2.18 -12.43 20.23
C VAL A 380 -1.03 -11.47 19.96
N PRO A 381 -1.24 -10.42 19.15
CA PRO A 381 -0.18 -9.47 18.81
C PRO A 381 0.19 -8.59 20.02
N ARG A 382 1.41 -8.08 20.01
CA ARG A 382 1.77 -6.92 20.82
C ARG A 382 1.20 -5.66 20.14
N ILE A 383 0.65 -4.76 20.92
CA ILE A 383 0.09 -3.50 20.43
C ILE A 383 0.43 -2.37 21.40
N LYS A 384 0.69 -1.19 20.88
CA LYS A 384 0.81 0.01 21.71
C LYS A 384 -0.53 0.28 22.38
N SER A 385 -0.56 0.22 23.72
CA SER A 385 -1.79 0.12 24.49
C SER A 385 -1.99 1.22 25.51
N ASP A 386 -1.09 2.21 25.57
CA ASP A 386 -1.19 3.33 26.51
C ASP A 386 -0.84 4.64 25.81
N PHE A 387 -1.83 5.52 25.72
CA PHE A 387 -1.69 6.86 25.16
C PHE A 387 -1.96 7.96 26.20
N GLY A 388 -2.08 7.57 27.49
CA GLY A 388 -2.19 8.48 28.61
C GLY A 388 -3.60 9.04 28.85
N ASN A 389 -4.64 8.51 28.18
CA ASN A 389 -6.01 8.97 28.41
C ASN A 389 -6.62 8.28 29.63
N VAL A 390 -7.33 9.05 30.44
CA VAL A 390 -8.09 8.53 31.60
C VAL A 390 -9.54 8.30 31.18
N THR A 391 -10.02 7.09 31.39
CA THR A 391 -11.40 6.72 31.05
C THR A 391 -12.19 6.36 32.30
N PRO A 392 -13.54 6.34 32.26
CA PRO A 392 -14.37 5.97 33.40
C PRO A 392 -14.04 4.55 33.91
N LYS A 393 -14.15 4.36 35.22
CA LYS A 393 -14.14 3.05 35.86
C LYS A 393 -15.53 2.41 35.81
N ASN A 394 -15.61 1.09 35.99
CA ASN A 394 -16.83 0.27 35.92
C ASN A 394 -17.59 0.56 34.62
N CYS A 395 -16.89 0.45 33.50
CA CYS A 395 -17.45 0.68 32.17
C CYS A 395 -17.35 -0.54 31.28
N VAL A 396 -18.34 -0.67 30.42
CA VAL A 396 -18.35 -1.61 29.31
C VAL A 396 -18.28 -0.79 28.02
N THR A 397 -17.34 -1.16 27.15
CA THR A 397 -17.28 -0.54 25.83
C THR A 397 -18.03 -1.37 24.81
N ILE A 398 -18.78 -0.69 23.93
CA ILE A 398 -19.50 -1.35 22.85
C ILE A 398 -19.09 -0.77 21.49
N ALA A 399 -19.18 -1.59 20.44
CA ALA A 399 -19.03 -1.15 19.04
C ALA A 399 -20.20 -1.67 18.22
N THR A 400 -21.12 -0.79 17.92
CA THR A 400 -22.40 -1.14 17.29
C THR A 400 -22.33 -1.17 15.77
N ASN A 401 -21.26 -0.62 15.18
CA ASN A 401 -21.10 -0.45 13.73
C ASN A 401 -19.89 -1.22 13.18
N SER A 402 -19.96 -1.54 11.92
CA SER A 402 -18.87 -2.13 11.13
C SER A 402 -18.80 -1.43 9.78
N THR A 403 -17.75 -1.64 9.02
CA THR A 403 -17.65 -1.15 7.63
C THR A 403 -18.75 -1.76 6.74
N ALA A 404 -19.15 -3.00 7.01
CA ALA A 404 -20.17 -3.70 6.23
C ALA A 404 -21.51 -3.74 6.99
N GLY A 405 -22.56 -3.19 6.36
CA GLY A 405 -23.91 -3.16 6.90
C GLY A 405 -24.51 -4.56 7.16
N CYS A 406 -24.08 -5.54 6.37
CA CYS A 406 -24.48 -6.94 6.55
C CYS A 406 -24.04 -7.56 7.89
N LYS A 407 -23.20 -6.89 8.67
CA LYS A 407 -22.78 -7.31 10.02
C LYS A 407 -23.55 -6.65 11.14
N PHE A 408 -24.42 -5.67 10.85
CA PHE A 408 -25.11 -4.89 11.88
C PHE A 408 -26.16 -5.71 12.61
N TRP A 409 -26.10 -5.62 13.94
CA TRP A 409 -27.15 -6.15 14.79
C TRP A 409 -28.28 -5.12 14.95
N THR A 410 -29.43 -5.54 15.51
CA THR A 410 -30.62 -4.69 15.62
C THR A 410 -30.42 -3.58 16.66
N ARG A 411 -31.05 -2.43 16.39
CA ARG A 411 -31.04 -1.30 17.34
C ARG A 411 -31.73 -1.67 18.66
N GLU A 412 -32.85 -2.40 18.57
CA GLU A 412 -33.63 -2.88 19.70
C GLU A 412 -32.79 -3.83 20.56
N GLY A 413 -32.07 -4.76 19.94
CA GLY A 413 -31.17 -5.67 20.65
C GLY A 413 -30.06 -4.94 21.40
N TRP A 414 -29.41 -3.96 20.75
CA TRP A 414 -28.42 -3.12 21.41
C TRP A 414 -29.01 -2.36 22.60
N GLN A 415 -30.18 -1.73 22.43
CA GLN A 415 -30.82 -0.95 23.52
C GLN A 415 -31.19 -1.82 24.72
N GLU A 416 -31.66 -3.07 24.49
CA GLU A 416 -31.97 -4.02 25.55
C GLU A 416 -30.74 -4.42 26.36
N VAL A 417 -29.62 -4.73 25.67
CA VAL A 417 -28.35 -5.04 26.32
C VAL A 417 -27.77 -3.85 27.07
N ILE A 418 -27.86 -2.65 26.51
CA ILE A 418 -27.41 -1.41 27.16
C ILE A 418 -28.22 -1.16 28.45
N ASN A 419 -29.54 -1.28 28.39
CA ASN A 419 -30.41 -1.11 29.58
C ASN A 419 -30.08 -2.13 30.67
N TYR A 420 -29.88 -3.40 30.27
CA TYR A 420 -29.46 -4.45 31.18
C TYR A 420 -28.14 -4.11 31.91
N LEU A 421 -27.12 -3.67 31.17
CA LEU A 421 -25.84 -3.25 31.75
C LEU A 421 -25.98 -2.05 32.67
N HIS A 422 -26.77 -1.05 32.26
CA HIS A 422 -27.06 0.12 33.07
C HIS A 422 -27.74 -0.25 34.40
N ASP A 423 -28.73 -1.15 34.36
CA ASP A 423 -29.43 -1.65 35.57
C ASP A 423 -28.49 -2.45 36.49
N LYS A 424 -27.42 -3.01 35.97
CA LYS A 424 -26.33 -3.65 36.73
C LYS A 424 -25.27 -2.65 37.23
N GLY A 425 -25.45 -1.35 36.98
CA GLY A 425 -24.57 -0.28 37.48
C GLY A 425 -23.34 -0.01 36.59
N TYR A 426 -23.32 -0.54 35.38
CA TYR A 426 -22.23 -0.25 34.42
C TYR A 426 -22.50 1.03 33.65
N LYS A 427 -21.44 1.80 33.44
CA LYS A 427 -21.40 2.85 32.46
C LYS A 427 -21.14 2.23 31.09
N VAL A 428 -22.02 2.45 30.11
CA VAL A 428 -21.86 1.92 28.75
C VAL A 428 -21.34 3.02 27.83
N ILE A 429 -20.24 2.73 27.12
CA ILE A 429 -19.60 3.68 26.20
C ILE A 429 -19.59 3.09 24.79
N ASN A 430 -20.28 3.76 23.85
CA ASN A 430 -20.23 3.39 22.43
C ASN A 430 -18.99 3.99 21.76
N THR A 431 -18.10 3.12 21.30
CA THR A 431 -16.84 3.47 20.62
C THR A 431 -17.00 3.69 19.12
N SER A 432 -18.21 3.56 18.57
CA SER A 432 -18.49 3.82 17.15
C SER A 432 -18.31 5.31 16.82
N LYS A 433 -17.80 5.60 15.62
CA LYS A 433 -17.57 6.98 15.16
C LYS A 433 -18.86 7.71 14.83
N GLU A 434 -19.89 6.97 14.44
CA GLU A 434 -21.22 7.44 14.07
C GLU A 434 -21.96 8.00 15.28
N ASP A 435 -23.12 8.59 15.05
CA ASP A 435 -23.98 9.10 16.11
C ASP A 435 -24.45 7.97 17.03
N ASN A 436 -24.55 8.28 18.32
CA ASN A 436 -25.03 7.34 19.32
C ASN A 436 -26.55 7.50 19.54
N PRO A 437 -27.37 6.62 18.96
CA PRO A 437 -28.83 6.74 19.06
C PRO A 437 -29.42 6.07 20.28
N PHE A 438 -28.58 5.63 21.24
CA PHE A 438 -29.00 4.81 22.37
C PHE A 438 -29.18 5.63 23.66
N GLU A 439 -30.23 5.29 24.42
CA GLU A 439 -30.42 5.77 25.79
C GLU A 439 -29.50 5.01 26.75
N ASN A 440 -29.16 5.60 27.89
CA ASN A 440 -28.28 5.02 28.92
C ASN A 440 -26.89 4.59 28.39
N CYS A 441 -26.43 5.20 27.29
CA CYS A 441 -25.16 4.91 26.64
C CYS A 441 -24.49 6.23 26.27
N GLU A 442 -23.23 6.39 26.65
CA GLU A 442 -22.44 7.56 26.28
C GLU A 442 -21.72 7.31 24.96
N LYS A 443 -21.62 8.33 24.12
CA LYS A 443 -20.71 8.31 23.00
C LYS A 443 -19.30 8.49 23.53
N ILE A 444 -18.32 7.80 22.92
CA ILE A 444 -16.90 8.02 23.21
C ILE A 444 -16.53 9.50 23.05
N ALA A 445 -15.80 10.05 24.02
CA ALA A 445 -15.50 11.48 24.09
C ALA A 445 -14.58 11.94 22.93
N ASP A 446 -13.68 11.08 22.48
CA ASP A 446 -12.81 11.31 21.32
C ASP A 446 -12.80 10.04 20.45
N THR A 447 -13.04 10.21 19.16
CA THR A 447 -13.08 9.13 18.16
C THR A 447 -11.71 8.81 17.55
N SER A 448 -10.62 9.40 18.07
CA SER A 448 -9.26 9.00 17.72
C SER A 448 -9.01 7.54 18.09
N LEU A 449 -8.15 6.88 17.35
CA LEU A 449 -7.86 5.48 17.64
C LEU A 449 -7.10 5.33 18.96
N GLU A 450 -6.26 6.29 19.28
CA GLU A 450 -5.49 6.38 20.52
C GLU A 450 -6.40 6.44 21.76
N TYR A 451 -7.41 7.30 21.73
CA TYR A 451 -8.40 7.38 22.81
C TYR A 451 -9.27 6.12 22.87
N THR A 452 -9.66 5.58 21.71
CA THR A 452 -10.42 4.33 21.63
C THR A 452 -9.65 3.15 22.23
N ILE A 453 -8.33 3.05 22.00
CA ILE A 453 -7.46 2.04 22.60
C ILE A 453 -7.49 2.14 24.13
N ASP A 454 -7.26 3.33 24.68
CA ASP A 454 -7.26 3.54 26.12
C ASP A 454 -8.63 3.25 26.75
N CYS A 455 -9.72 3.61 26.05
CA CYS A 455 -11.08 3.36 26.50
C CYS A 455 -11.38 1.85 26.55
N ILE A 456 -11.05 1.10 25.51
CA ILE A 456 -11.27 -0.36 25.46
C ILE A 456 -10.39 -1.06 26.50
N ARG A 457 -9.10 -0.69 26.59
CA ARG A 457 -8.16 -1.30 27.54
C ARG A 457 -8.59 -1.15 29.00
N GLN A 458 -9.22 -0.04 29.34
CA GLN A 458 -9.64 0.27 30.72
C GLN A 458 -11.08 -0.17 31.00
N SER A 459 -11.79 -0.71 29.99
CA SER A 459 -13.14 -1.25 30.20
C SER A 459 -13.11 -2.65 30.81
N ASP A 460 -14.19 -3.02 31.47
CA ASP A 460 -14.32 -4.32 32.11
C ASP A 460 -14.43 -5.46 31.09
N PHE A 461 -15.12 -5.23 30.01
CA PHE A 461 -15.18 -6.06 28.81
C PHE A 461 -15.72 -5.23 27.65
N PHE A 462 -15.59 -5.80 26.46
CA PHE A 462 -16.01 -5.19 25.20
C PHE A 462 -17.09 -6.04 24.53
N ILE A 463 -18.14 -5.41 24.02
CA ILE A 463 -19.17 -6.07 23.19
C ILE A 463 -19.12 -5.47 21.79
N GLY A 464 -18.98 -6.31 20.77
CA GLY A 464 -18.90 -5.82 19.39
C GLY A 464 -19.36 -6.84 18.35
N LEU A 465 -19.16 -6.45 17.10
CA LEU A 465 -19.42 -7.26 15.91
C LEU A 465 -18.13 -7.89 15.41
N SER A 466 -18.19 -8.78 14.43
CA SER A 466 -17.00 -9.24 13.68
C SER A 466 -16.39 -8.05 12.93
N SER A 467 -15.54 -7.28 13.61
CA SER A 467 -14.98 -6.01 13.12
C SER A 467 -13.60 -5.72 13.70
N GLY A 468 -12.94 -4.69 13.16
CA GLY A 468 -11.59 -4.30 13.60
C GLY A 468 -11.49 -3.91 15.08
N LEU A 469 -12.58 -3.40 15.70
CA LEU A 469 -12.57 -3.04 17.13
C LEU A 469 -12.63 -4.27 18.03
N SER A 470 -13.27 -5.36 17.61
CA SER A 470 -13.20 -6.65 18.33
C SER A 470 -11.78 -7.24 18.29
N TRP A 471 -11.11 -7.16 17.14
CA TRP A 471 -9.69 -7.53 17.03
C TRP A 471 -8.79 -6.65 17.92
N LEU A 472 -9.10 -5.38 18.01
CA LEU A 472 -8.39 -4.44 18.89
C LEU A 472 -8.57 -4.80 20.37
N ALA A 473 -9.81 -5.04 20.81
CA ALA A 473 -10.11 -5.43 22.19
C ALA A 473 -9.38 -6.72 22.59
N TRP A 474 -9.39 -7.72 21.71
CA TRP A 474 -8.64 -8.96 21.92
C TRP A 474 -7.13 -8.73 22.01
N ALA A 475 -6.56 -7.91 21.13
CA ALA A 475 -5.14 -7.56 21.19
C ALA A 475 -4.76 -6.82 22.49
N LEU A 476 -5.68 -6.04 23.04
CA LEU A 476 -5.53 -5.33 24.31
C LEU A 476 -5.76 -6.21 25.54
N ARG A 477 -6.10 -7.49 25.34
CA ARG A 477 -6.43 -8.45 26.42
C ARG A 477 -7.69 -8.06 27.21
N THR A 478 -8.56 -7.29 26.60
CA THR A 478 -9.91 -7.01 27.11
C THR A 478 -10.82 -8.17 26.70
N GLU A 479 -11.62 -8.70 27.63
CA GLU A 479 -12.58 -9.77 27.33
C GLU A 479 -13.56 -9.32 26.24
N VAL A 480 -13.73 -10.15 25.21
CA VAL A 480 -14.56 -9.81 24.03
C VAL A 480 -15.80 -10.67 23.98
N VAL A 481 -16.94 -10.02 23.93
CA VAL A 481 -18.23 -10.61 23.57
C VAL A 481 -18.54 -10.22 22.13
N MET A 482 -18.52 -11.19 21.22
CA MET A 482 -18.67 -10.96 19.77
C MET A 482 -20.01 -11.46 19.26
N ILE A 483 -20.84 -10.56 18.74
CA ILE A 483 -22.12 -10.90 18.09
C ILE A 483 -21.83 -11.13 16.61
N SER A 484 -21.87 -12.40 16.16
CA SER A 484 -21.63 -12.71 14.74
C SER A 484 -22.16 -14.09 14.36
N ASN A 485 -23.00 -14.11 13.32
CA ASN A 485 -23.38 -15.29 12.53
C ASN A 485 -22.90 -15.18 11.07
N PHE A 486 -22.33 -14.04 10.68
CA PHE A 486 -21.86 -13.79 9.32
C PHE A 486 -20.63 -14.60 8.97
N THR A 487 -19.74 -14.78 9.95
CA THR A 487 -18.53 -15.58 9.88
C THR A 487 -18.68 -16.87 10.68
N ASP A 488 -17.95 -17.92 10.30
CA ASP A 488 -17.82 -19.14 11.11
C ASP A 488 -17.05 -18.86 12.40
N ALA A 489 -17.22 -19.74 13.40
CA ALA A 489 -16.72 -19.49 14.75
C ALA A 489 -15.18 -19.40 14.83
N ASP A 490 -14.47 -20.09 13.95
CA ASP A 490 -13.01 -20.14 13.87
C ASP A 490 -12.40 -19.06 12.96
N HIS A 491 -13.22 -18.23 12.32
CA HIS A 491 -12.72 -17.17 11.44
C HIS A 491 -11.97 -16.09 12.21
N GLU A 492 -12.49 -15.70 13.36
CA GLU A 492 -11.84 -14.79 14.29
C GLU A 492 -11.10 -15.58 15.40
N PHE A 493 -10.56 -14.85 16.35
CA PHE A 493 -9.89 -15.34 17.56
C PHE A 493 -10.89 -15.97 18.56
N GLU A 494 -10.38 -16.72 19.53
CA GLU A 494 -11.17 -17.28 20.64
C GLU A 494 -11.76 -16.16 21.51
N CYS A 495 -13.08 -16.15 21.70
CA CYS A 495 -13.82 -15.16 22.47
C CYS A 495 -15.20 -15.67 22.92
N TYR A 496 -15.90 -14.89 23.74
CA TYR A 496 -17.32 -15.15 24.09
C TYR A 496 -18.20 -14.83 22.88
N ARG A 497 -18.50 -15.85 22.08
CA ARG A 497 -19.19 -15.67 20.82
C ARG A 497 -20.69 -15.87 20.97
N VAL A 498 -21.46 -14.85 20.55
CA VAL A 498 -22.92 -14.92 20.43
C VAL A 498 -23.27 -15.33 19.02
N THR A 499 -23.71 -16.56 18.85
CA THR A 499 -24.07 -17.15 17.56
C THR A 499 -25.33 -17.99 17.66
N ASP A 500 -26.01 -18.19 16.54
CA ASP A 500 -27.17 -19.09 16.42
C ASP A 500 -27.16 -19.85 15.09
N THR A 501 -26.70 -21.07 15.12
CA THR A 501 -26.61 -21.90 13.91
C THR A 501 -27.96 -22.48 13.46
N SER A 502 -29.05 -22.24 14.20
CA SER A 502 -30.41 -22.62 13.78
C SER A 502 -31.04 -21.67 12.77
N ILE A 503 -30.44 -20.48 12.60
CA ILE A 503 -30.81 -19.49 11.60
C ILE A 503 -29.74 -19.36 10.51
N CYS A 504 -29.95 -18.50 9.52
CA CYS A 504 -28.95 -18.25 8.47
C CYS A 504 -27.60 -17.84 9.09
N HIS A 505 -26.48 -18.43 8.62
CA HIS A 505 -25.12 -18.18 9.15
C HIS A 505 -24.04 -18.52 8.13
N GLY A 506 -22.79 -18.09 8.39
CA GLY A 506 -21.57 -18.55 7.73
C GLY A 506 -21.42 -18.16 6.25
N CYS A 507 -22.15 -17.17 5.74
CA CYS A 507 -22.05 -16.78 4.32
C CYS A 507 -20.64 -16.36 3.92
N TRP A 508 -19.91 -15.69 4.80
CA TRP A 508 -18.54 -15.24 4.55
C TRP A 508 -17.59 -16.40 4.25
N ASN A 509 -17.64 -17.45 5.05
CA ASN A 509 -16.74 -18.59 4.95
C ASN A 509 -17.21 -19.65 3.95
N ASN A 510 -18.40 -19.48 3.36
CA ASN A 510 -18.95 -20.42 2.41
C ASN A 510 -18.28 -20.28 1.04
N PRO A 511 -17.55 -21.32 0.53
CA PRO A 511 -16.83 -21.25 -0.73
C PRO A 511 -17.72 -21.09 -1.97
N LYS A 512 -19.04 -21.29 -1.83
CA LYS A 512 -20.02 -21.06 -2.92
C LYS A 512 -20.23 -19.58 -3.23
N PHE A 513 -19.90 -18.70 -2.29
CA PHE A 513 -20.13 -17.27 -2.42
C PHE A 513 -18.81 -16.52 -2.59
N THR A 514 -18.80 -15.58 -3.51
CA THR A 514 -17.72 -14.62 -3.66
C THR A 514 -18.17 -13.28 -3.10
N PHE A 515 -17.45 -12.75 -2.13
CA PHE A 515 -17.75 -11.44 -1.56
C PHE A 515 -17.57 -10.34 -2.60
N ASP A 516 -18.64 -9.59 -2.85
CA ASP A 516 -18.58 -8.39 -3.67
C ASP A 516 -18.12 -7.20 -2.82
N ARG A 517 -16.90 -6.71 -3.06
CA ARG A 517 -16.32 -5.57 -2.35
C ARG A 517 -17.01 -4.24 -2.61
N GLY A 518 -17.88 -4.17 -3.61
CA GLY A 518 -18.72 -3.01 -3.91
C GLY A 518 -20.06 -3.02 -3.17
N ASP A 519 -20.45 -4.13 -2.59
CA ASP A 519 -21.74 -4.33 -1.92
C ASP A 519 -21.57 -4.49 -0.40
N TRP A 520 -21.66 -3.39 0.32
CA TRP A 520 -21.57 -3.41 1.79
C TRP A 520 -22.81 -3.99 2.49
N ASP A 521 -23.92 -4.15 1.73
CA ASP A 521 -25.15 -4.84 2.15
C ASP A 521 -25.24 -6.25 1.56
N TRP A 522 -24.08 -6.89 1.39
CA TRP A 522 -23.96 -8.21 0.80
C TRP A 522 -24.68 -9.29 1.62
N CYS A 523 -25.67 -9.91 1.02
CA CYS A 523 -26.44 -11.02 1.56
C CYS A 523 -26.74 -12.02 0.43
N PRO A 524 -25.79 -12.93 0.11
CA PRO A 524 -25.82 -13.70 -1.14
C PRO A 524 -27.03 -14.62 -1.27
N GLU A 525 -27.58 -15.13 -0.17
CA GLU A 525 -28.74 -16.04 -0.20
C GLU A 525 -30.09 -15.32 -0.16
N HIS A 526 -30.17 -14.20 0.56
CA HIS A 526 -31.47 -13.60 0.92
C HIS A 526 -31.61 -12.12 0.56
N LYS A 527 -30.69 -11.56 -0.23
CA LYS A 527 -30.76 -10.16 -0.64
C LYS A 527 -32.08 -9.83 -1.32
N GLY A 528 -32.75 -8.75 -0.86
CA GLY A 528 -34.03 -8.31 -1.41
C GLY A 528 -35.23 -9.13 -0.96
N THR A 529 -35.09 -10.05 0.00
CA THR A 529 -36.20 -10.81 0.60
C THR A 529 -36.44 -10.34 2.06
N ASP A 530 -37.51 -10.80 2.67
CA ASP A 530 -37.83 -10.59 4.10
C ASP A 530 -36.83 -11.29 5.06
N ARG A 531 -35.99 -12.16 4.53
CA ARG A 531 -34.93 -12.86 5.26
C ARG A 531 -33.57 -12.17 5.15
N GLN A 532 -33.48 -11.03 4.46
CA GLN A 532 -32.21 -10.32 4.33
C GLN A 532 -31.64 -9.96 5.70
N PHE A 533 -30.37 -10.31 5.93
CA PHE A 533 -29.66 -10.15 7.20
C PHE A 533 -30.23 -10.94 8.38
N GLU A 534 -31.02 -11.97 8.13
CA GLU A 534 -31.57 -12.87 9.17
C GLU A 534 -30.50 -13.35 10.15
N CYS A 535 -29.27 -13.58 9.65
CA CYS A 535 -28.13 -14.02 10.45
C CYS A 535 -27.82 -13.12 11.67
N HIS A 536 -28.17 -11.85 11.62
CA HIS A 536 -27.98 -10.92 12.73
C HIS A 536 -29.30 -10.43 13.31
N THR A 537 -30.30 -10.15 12.48
CA THR A 537 -31.58 -9.58 12.94
C THR A 537 -32.40 -10.53 13.82
N LYS A 538 -32.15 -11.84 13.72
CA LYS A 538 -32.84 -12.86 14.52
C LYS A 538 -32.08 -13.30 15.78
N ILE A 539 -30.90 -12.79 16.05
CA ILE A 539 -30.21 -13.04 17.33
C ILE A 539 -30.90 -12.22 18.42
N PRO A 540 -31.55 -12.83 19.43
CA PRO A 540 -32.22 -12.08 20.48
C PRO A 540 -31.24 -11.54 21.49
N ALA A 541 -31.58 -10.41 22.15
CA ALA A 541 -30.76 -9.78 23.18
C ALA A 541 -30.50 -10.73 24.38
N SER A 542 -31.45 -11.60 24.69
CA SER A 542 -31.30 -12.59 25.78
C SER A 542 -30.05 -13.47 25.60
N LYS A 543 -29.69 -13.88 24.36
CA LYS A 543 -28.46 -14.65 24.10
C LYS A 543 -27.19 -13.85 24.45
N VAL A 544 -27.20 -12.57 24.21
CA VAL A 544 -26.08 -11.69 24.61
C VAL A 544 -26.05 -11.58 26.13
N ILE A 545 -27.18 -11.35 26.75
CA ILE A 545 -27.33 -11.21 28.21
C ILE A 545 -26.87 -12.49 28.92
N ASP A 546 -27.26 -13.67 28.44
CA ASP A 546 -26.85 -14.96 29.02
C ASP A 546 -25.32 -15.15 29.02
N ILE A 547 -24.64 -14.60 27.99
CA ILE A 547 -23.18 -14.67 27.90
C ILE A 547 -22.49 -13.63 28.79
N ILE A 548 -23.04 -12.42 28.92
CA ILE A 548 -22.41 -11.38 29.76
C ILE A 548 -22.70 -11.53 31.25
N GLN A 549 -23.80 -12.19 31.62
CA GLN A 549 -24.17 -12.37 33.01
C GLN A 549 -23.06 -13.00 33.88
N PRO A 550 -22.41 -14.11 33.46
CA PRO A 550 -21.28 -14.70 34.20
C PRO A 550 -20.08 -13.75 34.33
N LEU A 551 -19.81 -12.90 33.29
CA LEU A 551 -18.72 -11.92 33.33
C LEU A 551 -18.97 -10.84 34.38
N ILE A 552 -20.24 -10.46 34.58
CA ILE A 552 -20.66 -9.51 35.59
C ILE A 552 -20.56 -10.15 36.99
N ASP A 553 -21.09 -11.36 37.16
CA ASP A 553 -21.15 -12.06 38.46
C ASP A 553 -19.78 -12.40 39.01
N TYR A 554 -18.77 -12.65 38.14
CA TYR A 554 -17.39 -12.94 38.54
C TYR A 554 -16.66 -11.72 39.14
N LYS A 555 -17.08 -10.50 38.80
CA LYS A 555 -16.42 -9.25 39.24
C LYS A 555 -17.06 -8.65 40.50
N HIS A 556 -18.24 -9.11 40.91
CA HIS A 556 -18.95 -8.74 42.14
C HIS A 556 -18.88 -9.87 43.18
#